data_8d0ac373beeaeab73da479da7e284b85
#
_entry.id   8d0ac373beeaeab73da479da7e284b85
#
_cell.length_a   1.000
_cell.length_b   1.000
_cell.length_c   1.000
_cell.angle_alpha   90.00
_cell.angle_beta   90.00
_cell.angle_gamma   90.00
#
_symmetry.space_group_name_H-M   'P 1'
#
loop_
_entity.id
_entity.type
_entity.pdbx_description
1 polymer ?
#
loop_
_entity_poly.entity_id
_entity_poly.type
_entity_poly.pdbx_seq_one_letter_code
_entity_poly.pdbx_strand_id
1 'polypeptide(L)'
;MFSDWPWRHWRQLRGESQALRLNDQALTWRELCARIDALASGFAAQGVLEGQGVALRAYNQPETLLAWLALLQCGARVLPLNPQLPTALLQELLPALTIQHQLVLNGDTLPGNLPALTLQAAEGACAVCWHGERLVSMTLTSGSTGLPKAAVHSASAHLASAAGVLALMPFAGEDDWLLSLPLFHVSGQGIIWRWLLAGARLTVRDKQPLEQALRGCTHASLVPTQLWRLLNGDADVSLKAVLLGGAAIPVELTERARAQGIRSFCGYGLTEFASTVCAKEADGAADVGEALPGREVKIVAGEIWLRAASMAAGYWRDGQLLSLTNDEGWFATRDRGELRAGRLSVVGRLDNLFFSGGEGIQPEEVERVILAHPQVQQVFIVPQDDVEYGQRPVAVVECEDGCEMATLAAWSAERLARFQQPVQWLRLPETLKNGGIKISRRALREWVNSPV
;
A
#
# COMPACT_ATOMS: atom_id res chain seq x y z
N MET A 1 -19.69 -11.70 10.61
CA MET A 1 -18.79 -10.76 11.32
C MET A 1 -18.27 -11.49 12.55
N PHE A 2 -17.00 -11.28 12.93
CA PHE A 2 -16.40 -11.98 14.08
C PHE A 2 -17.04 -11.56 15.40
N SER A 3 -17.27 -12.54 16.30
CA SER A 3 -17.71 -12.32 17.70
C SER A 3 -16.53 -12.25 18.68
N ASP A 4 -15.34 -12.62 18.25
CA ASP A 4 -14.07 -12.60 19.00
C ASP A 4 -12.95 -12.18 18.04
N TRP A 5 -11.74 -12.03 18.53
CA TRP A 5 -10.56 -11.77 17.71
C TRP A 5 -10.46 -12.80 16.57
N PRO A 6 -10.19 -12.37 15.31
CA PRO A 6 -10.22 -13.29 14.17
C PRO A 6 -9.37 -14.54 14.36
N TRP A 7 -8.18 -14.44 14.95
CA TRP A 7 -7.30 -15.59 15.23
C TRP A 7 -7.90 -16.54 16.28
N ARG A 8 -8.66 -16.05 17.28
CA ARG A 8 -9.37 -16.88 18.26
C ARG A 8 -10.57 -17.57 17.63
N HIS A 9 -11.29 -16.88 16.76
CA HIS A 9 -12.36 -17.49 15.96
C HIS A 9 -11.84 -18.68 15.15
N TRP A 10 -10.72 -18.50 14.43
CA TRP A 10 -10.14 -19.59 13.64
C TRP A 10 -9.54 -20.71 14.51
N ARG A 11 -8.98 -20.39 15.66
CA ARG A 11 -8.57 -21.42 16.64
C ARG A 11 -9.73 -22.31 17.06
N GLN A 12 -10.91 -21.76 17.26
CA GLN A 12 -12.09 -22.54 17.65
C GLN A 12 -12.59 -23.43 16.51
N LEU A 13 -12.61 -22.93 15.29
CA LEU A 13 -13.17 -23.66 14.14
C LEU A 13 -12.21 -24.69 13.55
N ARG A 14 -10.92 -24.38 13.51
CA ARG A 14 -9.88 -25.19 12.85
C ARG A 14 -8.48 -24.99 13.43
N GLY A 15 -8.38 -25.12 14.75
CA GLY A 15 -7.17 -24.84 15.50
C GLY A 15 -5.90 -25.53 15.02
N GLU A 16 -6.02 -26.74 14.48
CA GLU A 16 -4.88 -27.55 13.99
C GLU A 16 -4.51 -27.25 12.53
N SER A 17 -5.31 -26.47 11.80
CA SER A 17 -4.97 -26.06 10.43
C SER A 17 -3.83 -25.05 10.43
N GLN A 18 -2.99 -25.10 9.40
CA GLN A 18 -1.93 -24.10 9.21
C GLN A 18 -2.53 -22.71 8.99
N ALA A 19 -2.09 -21.76 9.79
CA ALA A 19 -2.49 -20.36 9.74
C ALA A 19 -1.42 -19.49 9.09
N LEU A 20 -0.15 -19.78 9.42
CA LEU A 20 0.96 -18.87 9.17
C LEU A 20 2.24 -19.66 8.88
N ARG A 21 3.04 -19.14 7.96
CA ARG A 21 4.41 -19.58 7.71
C ARG A 21 5.35 -18.41 7.99
N LEU A 22 6.21 -18.56 8.98
CA LEU A 22 7.24 -17.60 9.37
C LEU A 22 8.61 -18.12 8.92
N ASN A 23 9.16 -17.58 7.86
CA ASN A 23 10.29 -18.16 7.15
C ASN A 23 9.99 -19.64 6.81
N ASP A 24 10.65 -20.59 7.47
CA ASP A 24 10.44 -22.03 7.26
C ASP A 24 9.59 -22.69 8.36
N GLN A 25 9.18 -21.94 9.38
CA GLN A 25 8.34 -22.44 10.47
C GLN A 25 6.85 -22.24 10.14
N ALA A 26 6.11 -23.34 10.06
CA ALA A 26 4.65 -23.31 9.99
C ALA A 26 4.05 -23.24 11.40
N LEU A 27 3.01 -22.43 11.55
CA LEU A 27 2.20 -22.34 12.78
C LEU A 27 0.75 -22.67 12.47
N THR A 28 0.13 -23.43 13.35
CA THR A 28 -1.31 -23.64 13.38
C THR A 28 -2.03 -22.42 13.97
N TRP A 29 -3.35 -22.33 13.78
CA TRP A 29 -4.15 -21.28 14.43
C TRP A 29 -4.06 -21.36 15.96
N ARG A 30 -3.91 -22.56 16.52
CA ARG A 30 -3.72 -22.78 17.96
C ARG A 30 -2.41 -22.16 18.45
N GLU A 31 -1.31 -22.48 17.78
CA GLU A 31 0.03 -21.99 18.13
C GLU A 31 0.16 -20.47 17.92
N LEU A 32 -0.39 -19.96 16.82
CA LEU A 32 -0.44 -18.52 16.55
C LEU A 32 -1.18 -17.79 17.66
N CYS A 33 -2.38 -18.29 18.04
CA CYS A 33 -3.18 -17.68 19.09
C CYS A 33 -2.44 -17.65 20.43
N ALA A 34 -1.76 -18.74 20.80
CA ALA A 34 -0.97 -18.81 22.03
C ALA A 34 0.19 -17.78 22.03
N ARG A 35 0.87 -17.60 20.90
CA ARG A 35 1.94 -16.58 20.77
C ARG A 35 1.39 -15.17 20.88
N ILE A 36 0.25 -14.88 20.24
CA ILE A 36 -0.40 -13.56 20.32
C ILE A 36 -0.85 -13.29 21.74
N ASP A 37 -1.50 -14.25 22.41
CA ASP A 37 -1.99 -14.11 23.79
C ASP A 37 -0.82 -13.80 24.76
N ALA A 38 0.30 -14.52 24.65
CA ALA A 38 1.48 -14.32 25.50
C ALA A 38 2.15 -12.95 25.27
N LEU A 39 2.28 -12.51 24.01
CA LEU A 39 2.82 -11.18 23.69
C LEU A 39 1.88 -10.06 24.12
N ALA A 40 0.56 -10.21 23.93
CA ALA A 40 -0.42 -9.22 24.37
C ALA A 40 -0.42 -9.06 25.89
N SER A 41 -0.29 -10.16 26.65
CA SER A 41 -0.10 -10.13 28.10
C SER A 41 1.20 -9.41 28.48
N GLY A 42 2.28 -9.64 27.73
CA GLY A 42 3.56 -8.96 27.92
C GLY A 42 3.48 -7.45 27.65
N PHE A 43 2.78 -7.01 26.62
CA PHE A 43 2.57 -5.58 26.32
C PHE A 43 1.66 -4.92 27.36
N ALA A 44 0.59 -5.59 27.79
CA ALA A 44 -0.26 -5.10 28.87
C ALA A 44 0.52 -4.95 30.19
N ALA A 45 1.41 -5.89 30.53
CA ALA A 45 2.29 -5.79 31.69
C ALA A 45 3.32 -4.63 31.57
N GLN A 46 3.67 -4.22 30.36
CA GLN A 46 4.51 -3.05 30.09
C GLN A 46 3.72 -1.73 30.04
N GLY A 47 2.42 -1.76 30.35
CA GLY A 47 1.58 -0.56 30.49
C GLY A 47 0.82 -0.16 29.23
N VAL A 48 0.74 -0.99 28.21
CA VAL A 48 -0.11 -0.71 27.03
C VAL A 48 -1.58 -0.85 27.42
N LEU A 49 -2.34 0.22 27.25
CA LEU A 49 -3.76 0.29 27.54
C LEU A 49 -4.59 0.43 26.26
N GLU A 50 -5.85 0.04 26.36
CA GLU A 50 -6.83 0.19 25.28
C GLU A 50 -6.91 1.65 24.80
N GLY A 51 -6.96 1.84 23.48
CA GLY A 51 -7.07 3.14 22.85
C GLY A 51 -5.77 3.93 22.73
N GLN A 52 -4.66 3.48 23.32
CA GLN A 52 -3.37 4.18 23.21
C GLN A 52 -2.74 4.03 21.83
N GLY A 53 -1.99 5.05 21.42
CA GLY A 53 -1.17 5.04 20.20
C GLY A 53 0.17 4.37 20.45
N VAL A 54 0.50 3.36 19.64
CA VAL A 54 1.80 2.65 19.70
C VAL A 54 2.48 2.75 18.35
N ALA A 55 3.68 3.35 18.31
CA ALA A 55 4.49 3.39 17.10
C ALA A 55 5.29 2.07 16.98
N LEU A 56 5.13 1.39 15.84
CA LEU A 56 5.84 0.15 15.49
C LEU A 56 6.79 0.42 14.33
N ARG A 57 8.09 0.63 14.63
CA ARG A 57 9.12 0.89 13.62
C ARG A 57 9.76 -0.42 13.18
N ALA A 58 9.37 -0.91 12.01
CA ALA A 58 9.82 -2.22 11.54
C ALA A 58 9.63 -2.43 10.03
N TYR A 59 10.47 -3.29 9.45
CA TYR A 59 10.18 -3.96 8.18
C TYR A 59 9.28 -5.18 8.40
N ASN A 60 8.80 -5.78 7.30
CA ASN A 60 8.08 -7.05 7.38
C ASN A 60 9.03 -8.17 7.83
N GLN A 61 8.75 -8.71 8.98
CA GLN A 61 9.44 -9.87 9.55
C GLN A 61 8.48 -10.60 10.51
N PRO A 62 8.76 -11.84 10.88
CA PRO A 62 7.90 -12.62 11.79
C PRO A 62 7.50 -11.88 13.06
N GLU A 63 8.46 -11.24 13.72
CA GLU A 63 8.27 -10.51 14.97
C GLU A 63 7.35 -9.30 14.79
N THR A 64 7.45 -8.62 13.65
CA THR A 64 6.60 -7.46 13.34
C THR A 64 5.14 -7.85 13.22
N LEU A 65 4.82 -8.95 12.53
CA LEU A 65 3.45 -9.43 12.41
C LEU A 65 2.88 -9.85 13.77
N LEU A 66 3.64 -10.63 14.54
CA LEU A 66 3.20 -11.10 15.85
C LEU A 66 2.99 -9.93 16.82
N ALA A 67 3.91 -8.95 16.84
CA ALA A 67 3.78 -7.75 17.63
C ALA A 67 2.57 -6.91 17.23
N TRP A 68 2.34 -6.75 15.93
CA TRP A 68 1.20 -5.99 15.41
C TRP A 68 -0.13 -6.62 15.86
N LEU A 69 -0.29 -7.96 15.71
CA LEU A 69 -1.48 -8.68 16.17
C LEU A 69 -1.68 -8.60 17.69
N ALA A 70 -0.60 -8.73 18.47
CA ALA A 70 -0.66 -8.63 19.92
C ALA A 70 -1.02 -7.22 20.41
N LEU A 71 -0.48 -6.17 19.77
CA LEU A 71 -0.86 -4.78 20.06
C LEU A 71 -2.34 -4.50 19.71
N LEU A 72 -2.84 -5.07 18.61
CA LEU A 72 -4.28 -5.02 18.31
C LEU A 72 -5.10 -5.65 19.44
N GLN A 73 -4.66 -6.81 19.96
CA GLN A 73 -5.34 -7.49 21.06
C GLN A 73 -5.30 -6.70 22.37
N CYS A 74 -4.31 -5.85 22.58
CA CYS A 74 -4.30 -4.87 23.67
C CYS A 74 -5.24 -3.67 23.41
N GLY A 75 -5.91 -3.62 22.28
CA GLY A 75 -6.78 -2.51 21.90
C GLY A 75 -6.03 -1.24 21.48
N ALA A 76 -4.74 -1.33 21.20
CA ALA A 76 -3.92 -0.20 20.78
C ALA A 76 -4.24 0.25 19.34
N ARG A 77 -4.07 1.57 19.09
CA ARG A 77 -3.99 2.12 17.73
C ARG A 77 -2.55 2.03 17.27
N VAL A 78 -2.25 1.08 16.41
CA VAL A 78 -0.87 0.85 15.95
C VAL A 78 -0.54 1.77 14.79
N LEU A 79 0.59 2.49 14.89
CA LEU A 79 1.19 3.28 13.84
C LEU A 79 2.44 2.55 13.30
N PRO A 80 2.31 1.75 12.23
CA PRO A 80 3.49 1.18 11.58
C PRO A 80 4.31 2.28 10.92
N LEU A 81 5.61 2.29 11.15
CA LEU A 81 6.55 3.27 10.63
C LEU A 81 7.63 2.63 9.77
N ASN A 82 7.87 3.24 8.62
CA ASN A 82 9.03 2.89 7.80
C ASN A 82 10.32 3.18 8.59
N PRO A 83 11.23 2.19 8.76
CA PRO A 83 12.52 2.39 9.44
C PRO A 83 13.39 3.50 8.85
N GLN A 84 13.18 3.86 7.60
CA GLN A 84 13.95 4.89 6.89
C GLN A 84 13.43 6.32 7.10
N LEU A 85 12.33 6.52 7.85
CA LEU A 85 11.81 7.87 8.09
C LEU A 85 12.83 8.71 8.88
N PRO A 86 13.10 9.97 8.44
CA PRO A 86 14.05 10.85 9.11
C PRO A 86 13.63 11.18 10.53
N THR A 87 14.58 11.21 11.45
CA THR A 87 14.35 11.54 12.87
C THR A 87 13.70 12.92 13.04
N ALA A 88 14.10 13.92 12.26
CA ALA A 88 13.52 15.26 12.30
C ALA A 88 12.01 15.25 12.02
N LEU A 89 11.57 14.47 11.00
CA LEU A 89 10.15 14.30 10.73
C LEU A 89 9.41 13.63 11.89
N LEU A 90 10.01 12.61 12.50
CA LEU A 90 9.41 11.87 13.61
C LEU A 90 9.30 12.71 14.89
N GLN A 91 10.22 13.66 15.11
CA GLN A 91 10.15 14.60 16.24
C GLN A 91 8.89 15.47 16.23
N GLU A 92 8.45 15.89 15.04
CA GLU A 92 7.23 16.69 14.88
C GLU A 92 5.98 15.81 14.81
N LEU A 93 6.08 14.65 14.17
CA LEU A 93 4.95 13.78 13.85
C LEU A 93 4.39 13.03 15.08
N LEU A 94 5.27 12.43 15.89
CA LEU A 94 4.83 11.53 16.98
C LEU A 94 4.03 12.25 18.07
N PRO A 95 4.40 13.48 18.52
CA PRO A 95 3.57 14.24 19.46
C PRO A 95 2.18 14.57 18.88
N ALA A 96 2.13 15.04 17.61
CA ALA A 96 0.88 15.38 16.95
C ALA A 96 -0.06 14.16 16.77
N LEU A 97 0.49 12.95 16.73
CA LEU A 97 -0.28 11.70 16.66
C LEU A 97 -0.59 11.10 18.04
N THR A 98 -0.20 11.76 19.11
CA THR A 98 -0.43 11.33 20.50
C THR A 98 0.01 9.86 20.72
N ILE A 99 1.27 9.57 20.36
CA ILE A 99 1.89 8.26 20.57
C ILE A 99 2.34 8.15 22.02
N GLN A 100 1.96 7.05 22.69
CA GLN A 100 2.30 6.81 24.10
C GLN A 100 3.43 5.79 24.27
N HIS A 101 3.62 4.86 23.34
CA HIS A 101 4.64 3.83 23.41
C HIS A 101 5.35 3.65 22.07
N GLN A 102 6.56 3.12 22.11
CA GLN A 102 7.30 2.72 20.91
C GLN A 102 7.74 1.26 20.98
N LEU A 103 7.65 0.56 19.87
CA LEU A 103 8.31 -0.72 19.62
C LEU A 103 9.18 -0.59 18.38
N VAL A 104 10.49 -0.68 18.56
CA VAL A 104 11.46 -0.55 17.46
C VAL A 104 12.13 -1.90 17.25
N LEU A 105 11.89 -2.50 16.11
CA LEU A 105 12.51 -3.77 15.70
C LEU A 105 13.60 -3.56 14.65
N ASN A 106 13.54 -2.44 13.92
CA ASN A 106 14.54 -2.06 12.92
C ASN A 106 14.78 -0.55 12.96
N GLY A 107 16.03 -0.14 12.77
CA GLY A 107 16.43 1.26 12.80
C GLY A 107 16.68 1.80 14.21
N ASP A 108 16.81 3.11 14.32
CA ASP A 108 17.11 3.78 15.58
C ASP A 108 15.87 3.97 16.45
N THR A 109 16.07 4.14 17.76
CA THR A 109 15.04 4.50 18.72
C THR A 109 14.32 5.78 18.29
N LEU A 110 12.99 5.82 18.48
CA LEU A 110 12.19 6.99 18.12
C LEU A 110 12.48 8.17 19.08
N PRO A 111 12.39 9.41 18.58
CA PRO A 111 12.57 10.60 19.39
C PRO A 111 11.43 10.77 20.42
N GLY A 112 11.64 11.58 21.47
CA GLY A 112 10.59 12.05 22.38
C GLY A 112 10.43 11.26 23.68
N ASN A 113 11.43 10.50 24.10
CA ASN A 113 11.43 9.73 25.39
C ASN A 113 10.17 8.85 25.58
N LEU A 114 9.65 8.29 24.50
CA LEU A 114 8.53 7.37 24.55
C LEU A 114 8.92 6.08 25.27
N PRO A 115 8.09 5.56 26.20
CA PRO A 115 8.30 4.25 26.80
C PRO A 115 8.53 3.19 25.73
N ALA A 116 9.68 2.52 25.80
CA ALA A 116 10.07 1.48 24.84
C ALA A 116 9.48 0.14 25.27
N LEU A 117 8.76 -0.49 24.35
CA LEU A 117 8.26 -1.85 24.51
C LEU A 117 9.29 -2.86 24.03
N THR A 118 9.23 -4.05 24.61
CA THR A 118 10.05 -5.21 24.21
C THR A 118 9.14 -6.39 23.88
N LEU A 119 9.63 -7.31 23.03
CA LEU A 119 8.94 -8.55 22.68
C LEU A 119 9.07 -9.56 23.84
N GLN A 120 8.47 -9.25 24.96
CA GLN A 120 8.48 -10.11 26.14
C GLN A 120 7.11 -10.76 26.29
N ALA A 121 7.09 -12.09 26.28
CA ALA A 121 5.89 -12.87 26.61
C ALA A 121 5.67 -12.84 28.13
N ALA A 122 4.40 -12.79 28.54
CA ALA A 122 4.03 -12.91 29.93
C ALA A 122 2.86 -13.90 30.08
N GLU A 123 2.74 -14.50 31.25
CA GLU A 123 1.56 -15.24 31.65
C GLU A 123 0.44 -14.28 32.04
N GLY A 124 -0.79 -14.68 31.78
CA GLY A 124 -1.98 -13.88 32.07
C GLY A 124 -2.89 -13.72 30.86
N ALA A 125 -3.92 -12.94 31.01
CA ALA A 125 -4.85 -12.64 29.94
C ALA A 125 -4.91 -11.13 29.70
N CYS A 126 -4.73 -10.71 28.46
CA CYS A 126 -5.13 -9.37 28.04
C CYS A 126 -6.66 -9.33 28.01
N ALA A 127 -7.26 -8.48 28.86
CA ALA A 127 -8.69 -8.44 29.10
C ALA A 127 -9.51 -7.70 28.05
N VAL A 128 -8.85 -7.15 27.00
CA VAL A 128 -9.52 -6.34 25.98
C VAL A 128 -10.35 -7.23 25.05
N CYS A 129 -11.66 -6.98 25.04
CA CYS A 129 -12.60 -7.70 24.19
C CYS A 129 -12.55 -7.21 22.74
N TRP A 130 -12.91 -8.09 21.81
CA TRP A 130 -13.10 -7.72 20.41
C TRP A 130 -14.22 -6.69 20.23
N HIS A 131 -13.95 -5.66 19.46
CA HIS A 131 -14.96 -4.69 19.03
C HIS A 131 -14.61 -4.20 17.62
N GLY A 132 -15.51 -4.45 16.65
CA GLY A 132 -15.26 -4.13 15.24
C GLY A 132 -15.03 -2.65 14.96
N GLU A 133 -15.70 -1.76 15.68
CA GLU A 133 -15.55 -0.30 15.50
C GLU A 133 -14.35 0.30 16.24
N ARG A 134 -13.57 -0.51 16.97
CA ARG A 134 -12.35 -0.03 17.59
C ARG A 134 -11.36 0.45 16.52
N LEU A 135 -10.81 1.64 16.76
CA LEU A 135 -9.74 2.19 15.93
C LEU A 135 -8.45 1.41 16.19
N VAL A 136 -7.98 0.67 15.18
CA VAL A 136 -6.88 -0.31 15.34
C VAL A 136 -5.59 0.11 14.66
N SER A 137 -5.66 0.98 13.67
CA SER A 137 -4.46 1.38 12.92
C SER A 137 -4.47 2.86 12.58
N MET A 138 -3.27 3.41 12.53
CA MET A 138 -2.94 4.70 11.93
C MET A 138 -2.00 4.46 10.77
N THR A 139 -2.31 4.99 9.59
CA THR A 139 -1.46 4.84 8.41
C THR A 139 -1.11 6.20 7.84
N LEU A 140 0.20 6.47 7.71
CA LEU A 140 0.66 7.73 7.17
C LEU A 140 0.32 7.85 5.69
N THR A 141 -0.20 9.02 5.31
CA THR A 141 -0.41 9.40 3.91
C THR A 141 0.55 10.51 3.54
N SER A 142 1.05 10.48 2.30
CA SER A 142 1.84 11.58 1.76
C SER A 142 0.92 12.79 1.54
N GLY A 143 0.95 13.76 2.45
CA GLY A 143 0.32 15.06 2.22
C GLY A 143 1.07 15.83 1.13
N SER A 144 0.34 16.54 0.26
CA SER A 144 0.95 17.40 -0.78
C SER A 144 1.68 18.62 -0.17
N THR A 145 1.34 18.99 1.07
CA THR A 145 1.92 20.14 1.79
C THR A 145 1.94 19.86 3.28
N GLY A 146 3.11 19.89 3.92
CA GLY A 146 3.26 19.80 5.37
C GLY A 146 3.55 18.38 5.90
N LEU A 147 3.29 18.17 7.19
CA LEU A 147 3.46 16.88 7.86
C LEU A 147 2.52 15.81 7.27
N PRO A 148 2.98 14.55 7.16
CA PRO A 148 2.11 13.45 6.79
C PRO A 148 0.86 13.39 7.69
N LYS A 149 -0.28 13.07 7.09
CA LYS A 149 -1.52 12.83 7.84
C LYS A 149 -1.59 11.36 8.22
N ALA A 150 -2.22 11.04 9.34
CA ALA A 150 -2.47 9.65 9.74
C ALA A 150 -3.95 9.31 9.55
N ALA A 151 -4.27 8.52 8.54
CA ALA A 151 -5.61 7.96 8.37
C ALA A 151 -5.83 6.85 9.39
N VAL A 152 -6.95 6.91 10.11
CA VAL A 152 -7.27 5.98 11.21
C VAL A 152 -8.41 5.07 10.82
N HIS A 153 -8.20 3.76 10.92
CA HIS A 153 -9.22 2.78 10.54
C HIS A 153 -9.68 1.96 11.74
N SER A 154 -10.98 1.64 11.72
CA SER A 154 -11.54 0.60 12.57
C SER A 154 -11.24 -0.80 12.00
N ALA A 155 -11.35 -1.81 12.86
CA ALA A 155 -11.27 -3.21 12.42
C ALA A 155 -12.35 -3.54 11.40
N SER A 156 -13.58 -3.03 11.58
CA SER A 156 -14.68 -3.19 10.62
C SER A 156 -14.38 -2.58 9.26
N ALA A 157 -13.73 -1.41 9.20
CA ALA A 157 -13.34 -0.78 7.94
C ALA A 157 -12.33 -1.65 7.18
N HIS A 158 -11.33 -2.19 7.86
CA HIS A 158 -10.39 -3.12 7.25
C HIS A 158 -11.04 -4.41 6.78
N LEU A 159 -11.96 -4.99 7.58
CA LEU A 159 -12.71 -6.21 7.19
C LEU A 159 -13.61 -5.95 5.99
N ALA A 160 -14.27 -4.78 5.93
CA ALA A 160 -15.05 -4.37 4.76
C ALA A 160 -14.17 -4.23 3.51
N SER A 161 -12.95 -3.68 3.66
CA SER A 161 -11.97 -3.64 2.57
C SER A 161 -11.58 -5.04 2.11
N ALA A 162 -11.27 -5.92 3.03
CA ALA A 162 -10.90 -7.30 2.75
C ALA A 162 -12.03 -8.06 2.03
N ALA A 163 -13.26 -7.94 2.53
CA ALA A 163 -14.43 -8.62 1.97
C ALA A 163 -14.67 -8.27 0.50
N GLY A 164 -14.53 -6.99 0.14
CA GLY A 164 -14.71 -6.57 -1.24
C GLY A 164 -13.67 -7.18 -2.20
N VAL A 165 -12.42 -7.27 -1.79
CA VAL A 165 -11.37 -7.91 -2.61
C VAL A 165 -11.60 -9.41 -2.72
N LEU A 166 -11.96 -10.08 -1.61
CA LEU A 166 -12.19 -11.53 -1.59
C LEU A 166 -13.46 -11.95 -2.37
N ALA A 167 -14.41 -11.03 -2.55
CA ALA A 167 -15.56 -11.27 -3.43
C ALA A 167 -15.15 -11.37 -4.91
N LEU A 168 -14.09 -10.66 -5.31
CA LEU A 168 -13.57 -10.67 -6.68
C LEU A 168 -12.45 -11.70 -6.86
N MET A 169 -11.52 -11.78 -5.91
CA MET A 169 -10.32 -12.61 -5.97
C MET A 169 -10.45 -13.76 -4.96
N PRO A 170 -10.80 -14.97 -5.39
CA PRO A 170 -10.95 -16.12 -4.50
C PRO A 170 -9.66 -16.42 -3.75
N PHE A 171 -9.76 -16.55 -2.43
CA PHE A 171 -8.65 -16.89 -1.54
C PHE A 171 -9.22 -17.61 -0.32
N ALA A 172 -8.97 -18.89 -0.16
CA ALA A 172 -9.51 -19.71 0.93
C ALA A 172 -8.75 -21.03 1.10
N GLY A 173 -8.94 -21.68 2.22
CA GLY A 173 -8.48 -23.04 2.47
C GLY A 173 -6.96 -23.17 2.41
N GLU A 174 -6.48 -23.89 1.40
CA GLU A 174 -5.06 -24.19 1.20
C GLU A 174 -4.28 -23.08 0.47
N ASP A 175 -4.92 -21.98 0.10
CA ASP A 175 -4.23 -20.85 -0.51
C ASP A 175 -3.32 -20.16 0.50
N ASP A 176 -2.21 -19.61 0.00
CA ASP A 176 -1.18 -18.96 0.78
C ASP A 176 -0.83 -17.60 0.18
N TRP A 177 -1.03 -16.53 0.96
CA TRP A 177 -0.71 -15.17 0.53
C TRP A 177 0.60 -14.72 1.13
N LEU A 178 1.54 -14.25 0.30
CA LEU A 178 2.77 -13.63 0.80
C LEU A 178 2.48 -12.22 1.35
N LEU A 179 3.01 -11.89 2.53
CA LEU A 179 3.07 -10.52 3.02
C LEU A 179 4.15 -9.74 2.25
N SER A 180 3.87 -9.47 0.98
CA SER A 180 4.80 -8.89 0.01
C SER A 180 4.93 -7.38 0.09
N LEU A 181 3.96 -6.69 0.70
CA LEU A 181 3.93 -5.24 0.82
C LEU A 181 4.09 -4.81 2.28
N PRO A 182 4.81 -3.69 2.56
CA PRO A 182 5.11 -3.27 3.93
C PRO A 182 3.87 -2.96 4.77
N LEU A 183 3.91 -3.30 6.05
CA LEU A 183 2.86 -2.99 7.02
C LEU A 183 2.66 -1.49 7.26
N PHE A 184 3.68 -0.68 7.06
CA PHE A 184 3.55 0.78 7.15
C PHE A 184 2.82 1.40 5.95
N HIS A 185 2.41 0.58 4.96
CA HIS A 185 1.44 0.96 3.93
C HIS A 185 0.13 0.19 4.11
N VAL A 186 -0.96 0.84 3.81
CA VAL A 186 -2.31 0.23 3.90
C VAL A 186 -2.44 -1.04 3.04
N SER A 187 -1.67 -1.15 1.98
CA SER A 187 -1.65 -2.34 1.11
C SER A 187 -1.10 -3.59 1.83
N GLY A 188 -0.09 -3.44 2.68
CA GLY A 188 0.41 -4.54 3.52
C GLY A 188 -0.59 -4.93 4.61
N GLN A 189 -1.20 -3.94 5.26
CA GLN A 189 -2.29 -4.19 6.22
C GLN A 189 -3.47 -4.91 5.55
N GLY A 190 -3.83 -4.52 4.33
CA GLY A 190 -4.89 -5.15 3.56
C GLY A 190 -4.64 -6.65 3.30
N ILE A 191 -3.38 -7.09 3.13
CA ILE A 191 -3.04 -8.51 3.02
C ILE A 191 -3.41 -9.24 4.32
N ILE A 192 -3.04 -8.68 5.47
CA ILE A 192 -3.32 -9.29 6.78
C ILE A 192 -4.83 -9.41 7.01
N TRP A 193 -5.59 -8.36 6.74
CA TRP A 193 -7.03 -8.38 6.96
C TRP A 193 -7.77 -9.35 6.02
N ARG A 194 -7.28 -9.54 4.77
CA ARG A 194 -7.81 -10.58 3.87
C ARG A 194 -7.51 -11.97 4.40
N TRP A 195 -6.28 -12.22 4.85
CA TRP A 195 -5.91 -13.47 5.51
C TRP A 195 -6.77 -13.76 6.74
N LEU A 196 -6.91 -12.78 7.65
CA LEU A 196 -7.74 -12.92 8.85
C LEU A 196 -9.21 -13.20 8.51
N LEU A 197 -9.75 -12.54 7.47
CA LEU A 197 -11.14 -12.75 7.07
C LEU A 197 -11.35 -14.13 6.43
N ALA A 198 -10.46 -14.55 5.55
CA ALA A 198 -10.56 -15.84 4.85
C ALA A 198 -10.18 -17.03 5.75
N GLY A 199 -9.31 -16.83 6.75
CA GLY A 199 -8.72 -17.87 7.57
C GLY A 199 -7.91 -18.87 6.75
N ALA A 200 -7.35 -18.51 5.63
CA ALA A 200 -6.40 -19.28 4.81
C ALA A 200 -4.99 -19.21 5.41
N ARG A 201 -3.93 -19.29 4.59
CA ARG A 201 -2.55 -19.19 5.07
C ARG A 201 -1.94 -17.83 4.71
N LEU A 202 -1.04 -17.36 5.55
CA LEU A 202 -0.18 -16.19 5.29
C LEU A 202 1.27 -16.64 5.38
N THR A 203 2.10 -16.18 4.46
CA THR A 203 3.55 -16.36 4.54
C THR A 203 4.24 -15.03 4.81
N VAL A 204 5.14 -15.02 5.79
CA VAL A 204 6.03 -13.90 6.10
C VAL A 204 7.46 -14.37 6.00
N ARG A 205 8.25 -13.74 5.16
CA ARG A 205 9.67 -14.05 4.97
C ARG A 205 10.51 -12.80 5.13
N ASP A 206 11.57 -12.92 5.91
CA ASP A 206 12.49 -11.83 6.20
C ASP A 206 13.69 -11.87 5.26
N LYS A 207 14.11 -10.70 4.80
CA LYS A 207 15.37 -10.47 4.06
C LYS A 207 15.60 -11.38 2.84
N GLN A 208 14.53 -11.81 2.20
CA GLN A 208 14.62 -12.62 0.98
C GLN A 208 14.24 -11.81 -0.26
N PRO A 209 14.90 -12.03 -1.41
CA PRO A 209 14.42 -11.54 -2.69
C PRO A 209 12.99 -12.01 -2.96
N LEU A 210 12.19 -11.21 -3.66
CA LEU A 210 10.76 -11.45 -3.87
C LEU A 210 10.48 -12.83 -4.48
N GLU A 211 11.26 -13.25 -5.48
CA GLU A 211 11.15 -14.52 -6.16
C GLU A 211 11.37 -15.73 -5.22
N GLN A 212 12.27 -15.59 -4.24
CA GLN A 212 12.49 -16.61 -3.21
C GLN A 212 11.39 -16.60 -2.17
N ALA A 213 10.94 -15.38 -1.77
CA ALA A 213 9.87 -15.21 -0.81
C ALA A 213 8.54 -15.79 -1.32
N LEU A 214 8.30 -15.80 -2.62
CA LEU A 214 7.08 -16.31 -3.26
C LEU A 214 7.01 -17.84 -3.34
N ARG A 215 8.09 -18.57 -3.05
CA ARG A 215 8.08 -20.04 -3.16
C ARG A 215 7.00 -20.65 -2.26
N GLY A 216 6.11 -21.41 -2.91
CA GLY A 216 4.98 -22.09 -2.25
C GLY A 216 3.81 -21.17 -1.88
N CYS A 217 3.83 -19.90 -2.27
CA CYS A 217 2.70 -19.00 -2.18
C CYS A 217 1.83 -19.10 -3.43
N THR A 218 0.51 -18.98 -3.26
CA THR A 218 -0.47 -18.98 -4.35
C THR A 218 -0.93 -17.59 -4.72
N HIS A 219 -0.83 -16.64 -3.80
CA HIS A 219 -1.32 -15.27 -3.93
C HIS A 219 -0.27 -14.26 -3.51
N ALA A 220 -0.23 -13.12 -4.19
CA ALA A 220 0.58 -11.97 -3.79
C ALA A 220 -0.15 -10.65 -4.09
N SER A 221 0.18 -9.59 -3.34
CA SER A 221 -0.11 -8.21 -3.74
C SER A 221 1.19 -7.58 -4.18
N LEU A 222 1.22 -7.01 -5.37
CA LEU A 222 2.44 -6.48 -5.97
C LEU A 222 2.18 -5.09 -6.57
N VAL A 223 3.22 -4.28 -6.65
CA VAL A 223 3.22 -3.14 -7.57
C VAL A 223 3.65 -3.60 -8.97
N PRO A 224 3.27 -2.89 -10.05
CA PRO A 224 3.56 -3.32 -11.42
C PRO A 224 5.03 -3.63 -11.68
N THR A 225 5.96 -2.85 -11.12
CA THR A 225 7.40 -3.07 -11.27
C THR A 225 7.90 -4.35 -10.60
N GLN A 226 7.30 -4.77 -9.49
CA GLN A 226 7.62 -6.05 -8.85
C GLN A 226 7.17 -7.21 -9.73
N LEU A 227 5.96 -7.16 -10.30
CA LEU A 227 5.48 -8.17 -11.24
C LEU A 227 6.35 -8.20 -12.50
N TRP A 228 6.71 -7.05 -13.04
CA TRP A 228 7.57 -6.94 -14.22
C TRP A 228 8.93 -7.65 -13.98
N ARG A 229 9.58 -7.36 -12.84
CA ARG A 229 10.86 -8.02 -12.47
C ARG A 229 10.69 -9.53 -12.29
N LEU A 230 9.58 -9.94 -11.66
CA LEU A 230 9.28 -11.37 -11.48
C LEU A 230 9.13 -12.12 -12.82
N LEU A 231 8.41 -11.51 -13.78
CA LEU A 231 8.18 -12.11 -15.11
C LEU A 231 9.40 -12.08 -16.03
N ASN A 232 10.42 -11.28 -15.71
CA ASN A 232 11.69 -11.22 -16.44
C ASN A 232 12.78 -12.08 -15.79
N GLY A 233 12.57 -12.60 -14.58
CA GLY A 233 13.49 -13.49 -13.89
C GLY A 233 13.21 -14.96 -14.21
N ASP A 234 14.14 -15.83 -13.82
CA ASP A 234 14.04 -17.30 -13.99
C ASP A 234 13.30 -17.97 -12.82
N ALA A 235 12.50 -17.22 -12.06
CA ALA A 235 11.85 -17.75 -10.87
C ALA A 235 10.68 -18.68 -11.23
N ASP A 236 10.77 -19.94 -10.81
CA ASP A 236 9.63 -20.85 -10.79
C ASP A 236 8.72 -20.50 -9.61
N VAL A 237 7.66 -19.74 -9.87
CA VAL A 237 6.67 -19.33 -8.87
C VAL A 237 5.33 -19.99 -9.13
N SER A 238 4.75 -20.59 -8.09
CA SER A 238 3.45 -21.29 -8.15
C SER A 238 2.27 -20.30 -7.95
N LEU A 239 2.40 -19.04 -8.39
CA LEU A 239 1.36 -18.05 -8.23
C LEU A 239 0.13 -18.37 -9.07
N LYS A 240 -1.04 -18.43 -8.43
CA LYS A 240 -2.33 -18.52 -9.10
C LYS A 240 -2.86 -17.12 -9.45
N ALA A 241 -2.64 -16.15 -8.55
CA ALA A 241 -3.23 -14.83 -8.66
C ALA A 241 -2.36 -13.74 -8.01
N VAL A 242 -2.37 -12.55 -8.63
CA VAL A 242 -1.75 -11.34 -8.11
C VAL A 242 -2.75 -10.19 -8.08
N LEU A 243 -2.76 -9.42 -6.97
CA LEU A 243 -3.47 -8.14 -6.86
C LEU A 243 -2.47 -7.03 -7.14
N LEU A 244 -2.70 -6.26 -8.19
CA LEU A 244 -1.85 -5.15 -8.61
C LEU A 244 -2.49 -3.81 -8.21
N GLY A 245 -1.67 -2.88 -7.77
CA GLY A 245 -2.12 -1.54 -7.42
C GLY A 245 -0.97 -0.59 -7.10
N GLY A 246 -1.33 0.62 -6.69
CA GLY A 246 -0.36 1.63 -6.24
C GLY A 246 0.30 2.45 -7.36
N ALA A 247 0.18 2.04 -8.62
CA ALA A 247 0.63 2.75 -9.82
C ALA A 247 -0.23 2.34 -11.03
N ALA A 248 -0.02 2.99 -12.17
CA ALA A 248 -0.63 2.58 -13.44
C ALA A 248 -0.20 1.14 -13.80
N ILE A 249 -1.16 0.33 -14.24
CA ILE A 249 -0.96 -1.08 -14.56
C ILE A 249 -0.99 -1.24 -16.08
N PRO A 250 0.16 -1.53 -16.73
CA PRO A 250 0.20 -1.78 -18.16
C PRO A 250 -0.60 -3.04 -18.55
N VAL A 251 -1.36 -2.96 -19.62
CA VAL A 251 -2.13 -4.11 -20.15
C VAL A 251 -1.18 -5.23 -20.56
N GLU A 252 -0.08 -4.90 -21.23
CA GLU A 252 0.95 -5.83 -21.69
C GLU A 252 1.55 -6.65 -20.52
N LEU A 253 1.70 -6.02 -19.35
CA LEU A 253 2.21 -6.70 -18.17
C LEU A 253 1.24 -7.78 -17.69
N THR A 254 -0.05 -7.49 -17.68
CA THR A 254 -1.10 -8.44 -17.26
C THR A 254 -1.29 -9.57 -18.27
N GLU A 255 -1.10 -9.29 -19.57
CA GLU A 255 -1.13 -10.30 -20.62
C GLU A 255 0.06 -11.26 -20.51
N ARG A 256 1.25 -10.74 -20.22
CA ARG A 256 2.44 -11.57 -19.96
C ARG A 256 2.25 -12.47 -18.73
N ALA A 257 1.67 -11.93 -17.65
CA ALA A 257 1.35 -12.73 -16.46
C ALA A 257 0.36 -13.85 -16.78
N ARG A 258 -0.69 -13.54 -17.57
CA ARG A 258 -1.67 -14.53 -18.03
C ARG A 258 -1.03 -15.63 -18.89
N ALA A 259 -0.08 -15.29 -19.75
CA ALA A 259 0.67 -16.26 -20.54
C ALA A 259 1.49 -17.24 -19.69
N GLN A 260 1.85 -16.85 -18.46
CA GLN A 260 2.51 -17.71 -17.45
C GLN A 260 1.53 -18.36 -16.47
N GLY A 261 0.22 -18.30 -16.73
CA GLY A 261 -0.82 -18.91 -15.90
C GLY A 261 -1.19 -18.09 -14.64
N ILE A 262 -0.71 -16.86 -14.51
CA ILE A 262 -0.96 -15.99 -13.36
C ILE A 262 -2.16 -15.07 -13.67
N ARG A 263 -3.25 -15.18 -12.90
CA ARG A 263 -4.39 -14.27 -12.98
C ARG A 263 -4.00 -12.94 -12.34
N SER A 264 -4.24 -11.84 -13.03
CA SER A 264 -3.94 -10.50 -12.53
C SER A 264 -5.23 -9.74 -12.21
N PHE A 265 -5.30 -9.16 -11.01
CA PHE A 265 -6.39 -8.32 -10.57
C PHE A 265 -5.88 -6.88 -10.46
N CYS A 266 -6.47 -5.99 -11.27
CA CYS A 266 -6.08 -4.58 -11.35
C CYS A 266 -6.92 -3.77 -10.38
N GLY A 267 -6.31 -3.11 -9.40
CA GLY A 267 -7.00 -2.36 -8.36
C GLY A 267 -6.59 -0.90 -8.26
N TYR A 268 -7.58 -0.06 -7.96
CA TYR A 268 -7.41 1.32 -7.54
C TYR A 268 -7.86 1.46 -6.09
N GLY A 269 -7.09 2.18 -5.29
CA GLY A 269 -7.42 2.43 -3.90
C GLY A 269 -6.50 3.43 -3.25
N LEU A 270 -6.84 3.82 -2.04
CA LEU A 270 -6.21 4.86 -1.26
C LEU A 270 -5.97 4.39 0.17
N THR A 271 -5.07 5.07 0.86
CA THR A 271 -4.87 4.85 2.30
C THR A 271 -6.17 5.10 3.07
N GLU A 272 -6.91 6.13 2.73
CA GLU A 272 -8.16 6.54 3.36
C GLU A 272 -9.29 5.51 3.22
N PHE A 273 -9.15 4.51 2.35
CA PHE A 273 -10.16 3.46 2.11
C PHE A 273 -9.67 2.05 2.47
N ALA A 274 -8.71 1.95 3.36
CA ALA A 274 -8.14 0.67 3.82
C ALA A 274 -7.67 -0.23 2.65
N SER A 275 -7.17 0.34 1.57
CA SER A 275 -6.59 -0.25 0.36
C SER A 275 -7.50 -0.12 -0.88
N THR A 276 -8.10 -1.21 -1.39
CA THR A 276 -8.71 -1.29 -2.73
C THR A 276 -10.17 -0.85 -2.72
N VAL A 277 -10.54 0.03 -3.64
CA VAL A 277 -11.91 0.54 -3.83
C VAL A 277 -12.54 -0.02 -5.10
N CYS A 278 -11.87 0.11 -6.24
CA CYS A 278 -12.28 -0.49 -7.50
C CYS A 278 -11.28 -1.56 -7.89
N ALA A 279 -11.76 -2.65 -8.47
CA ALA A 279 -10.89 -3.66 -9.05
C ALA A 279 -11.61 -4.51 -10.08
N LYS A 280 -10.82 -5.16 -10.94
CA LYS A 280 -11.26 -6.18 -11.89
C LYS A 280 -10.19 -7.23 -12.09
N GLU A 281 -10.57 -8.40 -12.59
CA GLU A 281 -9.61 -9.29 -13.25
C GLU A 281 -9.22 -8.66 -14.60
N ALA A 282 -7.94 -8.74 -14.95
CA ALA A 282 -7.41 -8.17 -16.19
C ALA A 282 -8.08 -8.76 -17.42
N ASP A 283 -8.61 -7.91 -18.27
CA ASP A 283 -9.41 -8.25 -19.46
C ASP A 283 -8.92 -7.60 -20.77
N GLY A 284 -7.70 -7.04 -20.75
CA GLY A 284 -7.12 -6.32 -21.88
C GLY A 284 -7.51 -4.84 -21.97
N ALA A 285 -8.35 -4.32 -21.05
CA ALA A 285 -8.66 -2.90 -20.97
C ALA A 285 -7.84 -2.21 -19.86
N ALA A 286 -7.52 -0.94 -20.05
CA ALA A 286 -6.65 -0.18 -19.13
C ALA A 286 -7.38 0.44 -17.93
N ASP A 287 -8.71 0.25 -17.79
CA ASP A 287 -9.47 0.68 -16.62
C ASP A 287 -9.21 -0.21 -15.39
N VAL A 288 -9.65 0.23 -14.22
CA VAL A 288 -9.53 -0.50 -12.96
C VAL A 288 -10.83 -1.18 -12.51
N GLY A 289 -11.77 -1.36 -13.45
CA GLY A 289 -13.02 -2.06 -13.21
C GLY A 289 -14.06 -1.26 -12.43
N GLU A 290 -14.98 -1.97 -11.82
CA GLU A 290 -16.10 -1.41 -11.08
C GLU A 290 -15.77 -1.23 -9.60
N ALA A 291 -16.60 -0.46 -8.90
CA ALA A 291 -16.54 -0.36 -7.45
C ALA A 291 -16.81 -1.74 -6.81
N LEU A 292 -15.94 -2.16 -5.92
CA LEU A 292 -16.13 -3.40 -5.18
C LEU A 292 -17.35 -3.30 -4.24
N PRO A 293 -17.95 -4.41 -3.81
CA PRO A 293 -19.11 -4.40 -2.93
C PRO A 293 -18.94 -3.48 -1.71
N GLY A 294 -19.98 -2.67 -1.41
CA GLY A 294 -19.98 -1.71 -0.30
C GLY A 294 -19.20 -0.42 -0.57
N ARG A 295 -18.88 -0.12 -1.84
CA ARG A 295 -18.21 1.12 -2.26
C ARG A 295 -19.04 1.84 -3.30
N GLU A 296 -18.95 3.16 -3.26
CA GLU A 296 -19.59 4.04 -4.22
C GLU A 296 -18.55 4.98 -4.84
N VAL A 297 -18.67 5.20 -6.12
CA VAL A 297 -17.80 6.08 -6.90
C VAL A 297 -18.66 7.04 -7.70
N LYS A 298 -18.31 8.32 -7.69
CA LYS A 298 -18.87 9.32 -8.62
C LYS A 298 -17.76 10.22 -9.16
N ILE A 299 -18.02 10.86 -10.29
CA ILE A 299 -17.13 11.87 -10.85
C ILE A 299 -17.80 13.24 -10.68
N VAL A 300 -17.06 14.18 -10.08
CA VAL A 300 -17.49 15.55 -9.87
C VAL A 300 -16.44 16.48 -10.47
N ALA A 301 -16.79 17.20 -11.52
CA ALA A 301 -15.88 18.08 -12.27
C ALA A 301 -14.57 17.38 -12.68
N GLY A 302 -14.65 16.11 -13.08
CA GLY A 302 -13.49 15.30 -13.47
C GLY A 302 -12.72 14.67 -12.32
N GLU A 303 -13.05 14.97 -11.06
CA GLU A 303 -12.45 14.38 -9.86
C GLU A 303 -13.22 13.13 -9.42
N ILE A 304 -12.48 12.10 -9.00
CA ILE A 304 -13.04 10.89 -8.41
C ILE A 304 -13.45 11.19 -6.97
N TRP A 305 -14.70 10.94 -6.65
CA TRP A 305 -15.23 11.04 -5.29
C TRP A 305 -15.70 9.66 -4.83
N LEU A 306 -15.36 9.33 -3.58
CA LEU A 306 -15.56 7.99 -3.03
C LEU A 306 -16.35 8.01 -1.72
N ARG A 307 -17.12 6.95 -1.50
CA ARG A 307 -17.80 6.64 -0.25
C ARG A 307 -17.79 5.13 -0.03
N ALA A 308 -17.47 4.64 1.20
CA ALA A 308 -17.42 3.21 1.48
C ALA A 308 -17.45 2.91 2.97
N ALA A 309 -17.89 1.71 3.33
CA ALA A 309 -17.77 1.17 4.68
C ALA A 309 -16.30 0.90 5.09
N SER A 310 -15.38 0.82 4.12
CA SER A 310 -13.95 0.65 4.33
C SER A 310 -13.19 1.97 4.55
N MET A 311 -13.90 3.10 4.56
CA MET A 311 -13.29 4.42 4.73
C MET A 311 -12.74 4.58 6.15
N ALA A 312 -11.60 5.29 6.28
CA ALA A 312 -11.05 5.70 7.56
C ALA A 312 -12.06 6.55 8.34
N ALA A 313 -12.05 6.42 9.65
CA ALA A 313 -12.88 7.24 10.52
C ALA A 313 -12.52 8.73 10.46
N GLY A 314 -11.28 9.04 10.09
CA GLY A 314 -10.77 10.40 9.98
C GLY A 314 -9.25 10.44 9.90
N TYR A 315 -8.69 11.64 9.89
CA TYR A 315 -7.28 11.89 10.16
C TYR A 315 -7.06 12.17 11.64
N TRP A 316 -6.11 11.46 12.26
CA TRP A 316 -5.76 11.70 13.66
C TRP A 316 -4.76 12.84 13.78
N ARG A 317 -5.06 13.81 14.64
CA ARG A 317 -4.16 14.91 14.97
C ARG A 317 -4.50 15.49 16.35
N ASP A 318 -3.50 15.69 17.18
CA ASP A 318 -3.58 16.34 18.50
C ASP A 318 -4.71 15.75 19.38
N GLY A 319 -4.86 14.42 19.37
CA GLY A 319 -5.88 13.71 20.14
C GLY A 319 -7.29 13.77 19.53
N GLN A 320 -7.45 14.36 18.35
CA GLN A 320 -8.75 14.53 17.69
C GLN A 320 -8.80 13.80 16.34
N LEU A 321 -10.01 13.40 15.99
CA LEU A 321 -10.34 12.80 14.70
C LEU A 321 -10.90 13.89 13.78
N LEU A 322 -10.14 14.27 12.75
CA LEU A 322 -10.55 15.26 11.76
C LEU A 322 -11.31 14.59 10.62
N SER A 323 -12.46 15.14 10.24
CA SER A 323 -13.29 14.60 9.15
C SER A 323 -12.52 14.51 7.84
N LEU A 324 -12.77 13.44 7.11
CA LEU A 324 -12.28 13.21 5.74
C LEU A 324 -13.26 13.71 4.69
N THR A 325 -14.55 13.75 5.01
CA THR A 325 -15.64 13.88 4.05
C THR A 325 -16.31 15.24 4.12
N ASN A 326 -17.02 15.57 3.06
CA ASN A 326 -18.03 16.62 3.08
C ASN A 326 -19.28 16.19 3.89
N ASP A 327 -20.26 17.09 4.01
CA ASP A 327 -21.51 16.87 4.77
C ASP A 327 -22.37 15.72 4.23
N GLU A 328 -22.18 15.32 2.97
CA GLU A 328 -22.87 14.20 2.34
C GLU A 328 -22.13 12.85 2.50
N GLY A 329 -21.00 12.83 3.21
CA GLY A 329 -20.18 11.65 3.46
C GLY A 329 -19.29 11.25 2.29
N TRP A 330 -19.02 12.12 1.33
CA TRP A 330 -18.11 11.85 0.20
C TRP A 330 -16.71 12.40 0.45
N PHE A 331 -15.73 11.59 0.07
CA PHE A 331 -14.31 11.94 0.07
C PHE A 331 -13.85 12.35 -1.33
N ALA A 332 -13.31 13.56 -1.46
CA ALA A 332 -12.69 14.07 -2.67
C ALA A 332 -11.23 13.58 -2.74
N THR A 333 -10.91 12.73 -3.71
CA THR A 333 -9.63 12.01 -3.75
C THR A 333 -8.47 12.83 -4.28
N ARG A 334 -8.76 13.91 -5.01
CA ARG A 334 -7.84 14.66 -5.86
C ARG A 334 -7.23 13.83 -7.01
N ASP A 335 -7.80 12.67 -7.29
CA ASP A 335 -7.51 11.91 -8.49
C ASP A 335 -8.51 12.27 -9.58
N ARG A 336 -8.02 12.47 -10.79
CA ARG A 336 -8.83 12.68 -11.98
C ARG A 336 -9.22 11.34 -12.58
N GLY A 337 -10.46 11.20 -13.00
CA GLY A 337 -10.92 9.97 -13.61
C GLY A 337 -12.22 10.12 -14.40
N GLU A 338 -12.57 9.04 -15.06
CA GLU A 338 -13.80 8.89 -15.84
C GLU A 338 -14.52 7.60 -15.45
N LEU A 339 -15.84 7.67 -15.39
CA LEU A 339 -16.70 6.50 -15.17
C LEU A 339 -17.48 6.22 -16.45
N ARG A 340 -17.21 5.07 -17.08
CA ARG A 340 -17.90 4.62 -18.29
C ARG A 340 -18.50 3.25 -18.07
N ALA A 341 -19.82 3.14 -18.22
CA ALA A 341 -20.58 1.89 -17.99
C ALA A 341 -20.24 1.23 -16.62
N GLY A 342 -20.09 2.02 -15.55
CA GLY A 342 -19.74 1.54 -14.21
C GLY A 342 -18.25 1.29 -13.97
N ARG A 343 -17.41 1.32 -15.00
CA ARG A 343 -15.97 1.05 -14.93
C ARG A 343 -15.18 2.35 -14.77
N LEU A 344 -14.27 2.38 -13.81
CA LEU A 344 -13.44 3.54 -13.50
C LEU A 344 -12.13 3.52 -14.28
N SER A 345 -11.86 4.60 -15.00
CA SER A 345 -10.54 4.90 -15.57
C SER A 345 -9.89 6.01 -14.76
N VAL A 346 -8.72 5.74 -14.18
CA VAL A 346 -7.93 6.74 -13.45
C VAL A 346 -6.99 7.42 -14.44
N VAL A 347 -7.12 8.74 -14.55
CA VAL A 347 -6.34 9.55 -15.49
C VAL A 347 -5.04 10.01 -14.85
N GLY A 348 -5.09 10.46 -13.59
CA GLY A 348 -3.92 10.93 -12.83
C GLY A 348 -4.32 11.78 -11.63
N ARG A 349 -3.34 12.49 -11.05
CA ARG A 349 -3.57 13.40 -9.92
C ARG A 349 -3.88 14.80 -10.41
N LEU A 350 -4.90 15.45 -9.84
CA LEU A 350 -5.17 16.87 -10.10
C LEU A 350 -3.97 17.77 -9.75
N ASP A 351 -3.24 17.40 -8.69
CA ASP A 351 -2.07 18.15 -8.23
C ASP A 351 -0.85 18.03 -9.15
N ASN A 352 -0.81 17.04 -10.04
CA ASN A 352 0.29 16.81 -10.95
C ASN A 352 0.14 17.52 -12.29
N LEU A 353 -1.08 17.99 -12.61
CA LEU A 353 -1.32 18.75 -13.84
C LEU A 353 -0.43 20.00 -13.87
N PHE A 354 0.28 20.23 -14.95
CA PHE A 354 1.06 21.43 -15.19
C PHE A 354 0.83 21.97 -16.60
N PHE A 355 1.27 23.18 -16.86
CA PHE A 355 1.04 23.85 -18.15
C PHE A 355 2.36 24.12 -18.87
N SER A 356 2.42 23.80 -20.16
CA SER A 356 3.52 24.07 -21.07
C SER A 356 3.03 24.89 -22.24
N GLY A 357 3.45 26.14 -22.35
CA GLY A 357 2.99 27.04 -23.41
C GLY A 357 1.48 27.24 -23.47
N GLY A 358 0.78 27.17 -22.35
CA GLY A 358 -0.67 27.28 -22.25
C GLY A 358 -1.44 25.97 -22.43
N GLU A 359 -0.79 24.87 -22.82
CA GLU A 359 -1.39 23.55 -22.93
C GLU A 359 -1.23 22.77 -21.62
N GLY A 360 -2.31 22.16 -21.15
CA GLY A 360 -2.30 21.33 -19.95
C GLY A 360 -1.68 19.96 -20.19
N ILE A 361 -0.69 19.58 -19.41
CA ILE A 361 -0.05 18.26 -19.45
C ILE A 361 -0.40 17.51 -18.17
N GLN A 362 -1.08 16.37 -18.33
CA GLN A 362 -1.28 15.40 -17.26
C GLN A 362 -0.13 14.39 -17.32
N PRO A 363 0.82 14.39 -16.37
CA PRO A 363 2.00 13.52 -16.40
C PRO A 363 1.66 12.04 -16.63
N GLU A 364 0.64 11.56 -15.93
CA GLU A 364 0.25 10.15 -15.95
C GLU A 364 -0.28 9.69 -17.32
N GLU A 365 -0.83 10.59 -18.14
CA GLU A 365 -1.23 10.27 -19.52
C GLU A 365 0.00 10.02 -20.40
N VAL A 366 1.01 10.88 -20.27
CA VAL A 366 2.29 10.75 -21.00
C VAL A 366 3.04 9.50 -20.53
N GLU A 367 3.09 9.30 -19.22
CA GLU A 367 3.74 8.12 -18.59
C GLU A 367 3.13 6.82 -19.08
N ARG A 368 1.80 6.75 -19.20
CA ARG A 368 1.10 5.55 -19.70
C ARG A 368 1.55 5.19 -21.11
N VAL A 369 1.72 6.19 -21.99
CA VAL A 369 2.19 5.96 -23.36
C VAL A 369 3.62 5.42 -23.34
N ILE A 370 4.53 6.04 -22.56
CA ILE A 370 5.94 5.63 -22.53
C ILE A 370 6.09 4.26 -21.84
N LEU A 371 5.29 3.98 -20.81
CA LEU A 371 5.31 2.71 -20.06
C LEU A 371 4.89 1.50 -20.91
N ALA A 372 4.17 1.71 -22.02
CA ALA A 372 3.85 0.65 -22.97
C ALA A 372 5.07 0.18 -23.80
N HIS A 373 6.22 0.86 -23.73
CA HIS A 373 7.45 0.39 -24.34
C HIS A 373 8.03 -0.81 -23.57
N PRO A 374 8.35 -1.94 -24.25
CA PRO A 374 8.72 -3.19 -23.57
C PRO A 374 9.90 -3.09 -22.61
N GLN A 375 10.87 -2.23 -22.91
CA GLN A 375 12.08 -2.05 -22.09
C GLN A 375 11.89 -1.07 -20.92
N VAL A 376 10.76 -0.39 -20.80
CA VAL A 376 10.52 0.60 -19.72
C VAL A 376 9.88 -0.08 -18.52
N GLN A 377 10.52 0.05 -17.38
CA GLN A 377 10.04 -0.47 -16.09
C GLN A 377 9.21 0.56 -15.32
N GLN A 378 9.73 1.79 -15.27
CA GLN A 378 9.08 2.94 -14.66
C GLN A 378 9.41 4.21 -15.45
N VAL A 379 8.46 5.14 -15.47
CA VAL A 379 8.67 6.48 -16.01
C VAL A 379 7.88 7.49 -15.18
N PHE A 380 8.50 8.65 -15.00
CA PHE A 380 7.91 9.81 -14.35
C PHE A 380 8.07 11.01 -15.24
N ILE A 381 6.98 11.68 -15.57
CA ILE A 381 6.99 12.97 -16.24
C ILE A 381 6.99 14.05 -15.17
N VAL A 382 8.01 14.88 -15.21
CA VAL A 382 8.26 15.93 -14.21
C VAL A 382 8.31 17.28 -14.92
N PRO A 383 7.62 18.31 -14.41
CA PRO A 383 7.75 19.67 -14.94
C PRO A 383 9.13 20.26 -14.59
N GLN A 384 9.85 20.69 -15.61
CA GLN A 384 11.05 21.51 -15.52
C GLN A 384 10.67 22.96 -15.84
N ASP A 385 11.14 23.90 -15.03
CA ASP A 385 10.87 25.33 -15.25
C ASP A 385 11.57 25.81 -16.54
N ASP A 386 10.84 26.58 -17.36
CA ASP A 386 11.26 27.06 -18.67
C ASP A 386 10.82 28.53 -18.86
N VAL A 387 11.73 29.37 -19.33
CA VAL A 387 11.52 30.83 -19.43
C VAL A 387 10.45 31.18 -20.48
N GLU A 388 10.35 30.42 -21.55
CA GLU A 388 9.43 30.69 -22.68
C GLU A 388 8.06 29.98 -22.46
N TYR A 389 8.08 28.73 -22.01
CA TYR A 389 6.90 27.89 -21.93
C TYR A 389 6.31 27.80 -20.52
N GLY A 390 6.95 28.44 -19.53
CA GLY A 390 6.63 28.30 -18.10
C GLY A 390 7.14 26.99 -17.54
N GLN A 391 6.67 25.85 -18.06
CA GLN A 391 7.17 24.52 -17.70
C GLN A 391 7.26 23.63 -18.94
N ARG A 392 8.22 22.69 -18.94
CA ARG A 392 8.40 21.69 -19.98
C ARG A 392 8.43 20.28 -19.39
N PRO A 393 7.87 19.27 -20.08
CA PRO A 393 7.92 17.89 -19.59
C PRO A 393 9.35 17.30 -19.71
N VAL A 394 9.83 16.69 -18.63
CA VAL A 394 11.06 15.89 -18.59
C VAL A 394 10.70 14.47 -18.21
N ALA A 395 11.22 13.48 -18.94
CA ALA A 395 11.04 12.07 -18.62
C ALA A 395 12.20 11.56 -17.77
N VAL A 396 11.86 11.00 -16.59
CA VAL A 396 12.80 10.27 -15.73
C VAL A 396 12.43 8.79 -15.79
N VAL A 397 13.32 7.94 -16.32
CA VAL A 397 13.01 6.58 -16.75
C VAL A 397 13.89 5.56 -16.05
N GLU A 398 13.29 4.49 -15.55
CA GLU A 398 13.94 3.21 -15.25
C GLU A 398 13.66 2.24 -16.40
N CYS A 399 14.70 1.72 -17.01
CA CYS A 399 14.60 0.81 -18.15
C CYS A 399 15.71 -0.23 -18.12
N GLU A 400 15.59 -1.25 -18.96
CA GLU A 400 16.59 -2.32 -19.10
C GLU A 400 17.98 -1.78 -19.48
N ASP A 401 19.01 -2.55 -19.16
CA ASP A 401 20.37 -2.27 -19.62
C ASP A 401 20.43 -2.31 -21.15
N GLY A 402 21.07 -1.29 -21.72
CA GLY A 402 21.14 -1.13 -23.17
C GLY A 402 19.97 -0.36 -23.81
N CYS A 403 18.91 -0.03 -23.05
CA CYS A 403 17.86 0.84 -23.55
C CYS A 403 18.38 2.28 -23.75
N GLU A 404 18.32 2.77 -24.98
CA GLU A 404 18.77 4.12 -25.33
C GLU A 404 17.64 5.14 -25.20
N MET A 405 17.92 6.28 -24.54
CA MET A 405 16.92 7.35 -24.36
C MET A 405 16.43 7.92 -25.70
N ALA A 406 17.31 7.96 -26.73
CA ALA A 406 16.94 8.39 -28.07
C ALA A 406 15.88 7.48 -28.73
N THR A 407 15.95 6.17 -28.48
CA THR A 407 14.96 5.20 -28.97
C THR A 407 13.61 5.44 -28.31
N LEU A 408 13.57 5.67 -26.99
CA LEU A 408 12.35 5.98 -26.27
C LEU A 408 11.75 7.31 -26.72
N ALA A 409 12.59 8.32 -26.97
CA ALA A 409 12.14 9.61 -27.47
C ALA A 409 11.50 9.48 -28.88
N ALA A 410 12.14 8.75 -29.80
CA ALA A 410 11.59 8.51 -31.14
C ALA A 410 10.27 7.73 -31.06
N TRP A 411 10.21 6.67 -30.24
CA TRP A 411 9.02 5.84 -30.06
C TRP A 411 7.86 6.66 -29.49
N SER A 412 8.12 7.53 -28.51
CA SER A 412 7.09 8.36 -27.90
C SER A 412 6.62 9.49 -28.81
N ALA A 413 7.50 10.05 -29.64
CA ALA A 413 7.17 11.14 -30.56
C ALA A 413 6.10 10.77 -31.61
N GLU A 414 6.02 9.49 -31.97
CA GLU A 414 4.98 8.99 -32.88
C GLU A 414 3.59 8.87 -32.22
N ARG A 415 3.54 8.90 -30.86
CA ARG A 415 2.35 8.56 -30.05
C ARG A 415 1.85 9.70 -29.18
N LEU A 416 2.67 10.72 -28.97
CA LEU A 416 2.38 11.88 -28.13
C LEU A 416 2.24 13.15 -28.95
N ALA A 417 1.32 14.01 -28.57
CA ALA A 417 1.23 15.35 -29.12
C ALA A 417 2.53 16.12 -28.84
N ARG A 418 2.91 17.06 -29.74
CA ARG A 418 4.19 17.76 -29.67
C ARG A 418 4.45 18.44 -28.31
N PHE A 419 3.43 19.04 -27.71
CA PHE A 419 3.55 19.71 -26.40
C PHE A 419 3.72 18.73 -25.23
N GLN A 420 3.30 17.47 -25.38
CA GLN A 420 3.45 16.39 -24.39
C GLN A 420 4.80 15.68 -24.47
N GLN A 421 5.54 15.85 -25.58
CA GLN A 421 6.81 15.16 -25.77
C GLN A 421 7.86 15.68 -24.79
N PRO A 422 8.53 14.78 -24.01
CA PRO A 422 9.59 15.19 -23.10
C PRO A 422 10.73 15.88 -23.84
N VAL A 423 11.15 17.03 -23.32
CA VAL A 423 12.28 17.80 -23.87
C VAL A 423 13.63 17.26 -23.41
N GLN A 424 13.63 16.50 -22.34
CA GLN A 424 14.80 15.84 -21.79
C GLN A 424 14.44 14.44 -21.28
N TRP A 425 15.38 13.51 -21.42
CA TRP A 425 15.26 12.13 -20.99
C TRP A 425 16.41 11.80 -20.04
N LEU A 426 16.07 11.42 -18.81
CA LEU A 426 17.02 11.14 -17.73
C LEU A 426 16.82 9.72 -17.19
N ARG A 427 17.90 9.05 -16.82
CA ARG A 427 17.79 7.79 -16.07
C ARG A 427 17.44 8.08 -14.62
N LEU A 428 16.55 7.26 -14.06
CA LEU A 428 16.18 7.34 -12.66
C LEU A 428 17.41 7.06 -11.78
N PRO A 429 17.85 8.02 -10.94
CA PRO A 429 19.03 7.82 -10.09
C PRO A 429 18.74 6.85 -8.95
N GLU A 430 19.70 5.99 -8.63
CA GLU A 430 19.58 5.01 -7.51
C GLU A 430 19.31 5.69 -6.17
N THR A 431 19.80 6.89 -5.96
CA THR A 431 19.58 7.67 -4.73
C THR A 431 18.11 8.02 -4.48
N LEU A 432 17.27 8.05 -5.51
CA LEU A 432 15.84 8.32 -5.40
C LEU A 432 14.99 7.03 -5.29
N LYS A 433 15.61 5.87 -5.45
CA LYS A 433 14.97 4.55 -5.28
C LYS A 433 14.89 4.08 -3.81
N ASN A 434 15.09 4.95 -2.84
CA ASN A 434 15.24 4.70 -1.41
C ASN A 434 14.19 3.74 -0.83
N GLY A 435 14.30 2.42 -1.09
CA GLY A 435 13.60 1.33 -0.37
C GLY A 435 12.06 1.43 -0.23
N GLY A 436 11.46 2.49 -0.75
CA GLY A 436 10.01 2.71 -0.76
C GLY A 436 9.34 2.09 -1.98
N ILE A 437 8.11 1.65 -1.82
CA ILE A 437 7.28 1.14 -2.93
C ILE A 437 6.94 2.25 -3.93
N LYS A 438 6.97 3.51 -3.51
CA LYS A 438 6.64 4.68 -4.33
C LYS A 438 7.76 5.70 -4.32
N ILE A 439 8.18 6.15 -5.50
CA ILE A 439 9.13 7.25 -5.68
C ILE A 439 8.38 8.58 -5.49
N SER A 440 9.00 9.51 -4.76
CA SER A 440 8.42 10.81 -4.51
C SER A 440 8.53 11.72 -5.73
N ARG A 441 7.40 12.12 -6.34
CA ARG A 441 7.37 13.11 -7.44
C ARG A 441 7.96 14.44 -7.03
N ARG A 442 7.80 14.83 -5.76
CA ARG A 442 8.41 16.05 -5.23
C ARG A 442 9.93 15.96 -5.27
N ALA A 443 10.51 14.86 -4.80
CA ALA A 443 11.97 14.66 -4.84
C ALA A 443 12.50 14.61 -6.28
N LEU A 444 11.76 13.99 -7.21
CA LEU A 444 12.09 14.01 -8.63
C LEU A 444 12.06 15.42 -9.21
N ARG A 445 11.06 16.22 -8.88
CA ARG A 445 10.96 17.61 -9.34
C ARG A 445 12.09 18.48 -8.78
N GLU A 446 12.40 18.33 -7.51
CA GLU A 446 13.51 19.03 -6.86
C GLU A 446 14.85 18.65 -7.55
N TRP A 447 15.05 17.35 -7.83
CA TRP A 447 16.25 16.85 -8.51
C TRP A 447 16.38 17.35 -9.95
N VAL A 448 15.30 17.32 -10.73
CA VAL A 448 15.29 17.80 -12.14
C VAL A 448 15.56 19.31 -12.23
N ASN A 449 15.09 20.09 -11.25
CA ASN A 449 15.25 21.54 -11.22
C ASN A 449 16.46 22.02 -10.39
N SER A 450 17.25 21.10 -9.83
CA SER A 450 18.49 21.47 -9.14
C SER A 450 19.53 21.98 -10.14
N PRO A 451 20.21 23.08 -9.86
CA PRO A 451 21.32 23.52 -10.72
C PRO A 451 22.42 22.45 -10.72
N VAL A 452 22.87 22.07 -11.90
CA VAL A 452 24.01 21.15 -12.14
C VAL A 452 25.32 21.84 -11.73
#